data_28d3242a372b2c60b9ba7426690b55b0
#
_entry.id   28d3242a372b2c60b9ba7426690b55b0
#
_cell.length_a   1.000
_cell.length_b   1.000
_cell.length_c   1.000
_cell.angle_alpha   90.00
_cell.angle_beta   90.00
_cell.angle_gamma   90.00
#
_symmetry.space_group_name_H-M   'P 1'
#
loop_
_entity.id
_entity.type
_entity.pdbx_description
1 polymer ?
#
loop_
_entity_poly.entity_id
_entity_poly.type
_entity_poly.pdbx_seq_one_letter_code
_entity_poly.pdbx_strand_id
1 'polypeptide(L)'
;MSEHQCTPGCGHPSHRVAAQAGEELAQTRRDLGAEFPAPASARATGAPLMPGAIPGAGMARHHFLPASDKTVHWGHFSAALAPLIEVESGDFVTIETLTHQAPDDTERMVRGDPGAESVFRWDAQQKNVDRRGAGAMDSPVGAGGGLGAHVCTGPVAIKGAQPGDVLEVRIMDVSLRPCGNPQYAGRAFGSNAAGWWGFHYGDTVEEPKKREVITIFELDASGERNWARAVYNFRWTPQTDPFGVVHSIIDYPGVPVDHSTITKNYDVLKDYRIPVRPHFGVMGVAPATSVLVNTNPPSFTGGNIDNWRIGKGATMYYPVAAAGALFSVGDPHASQGDSELCGTAIECSLTGTFQLILHKRNSLPGTALEGLTYPLLKTADEWIVHGFSYGDYLTELGADAQSAIFEKSSMDRAMRAAYRNMRHFLMTTQGLSEDEAIALMSIAVDFGVTQVVDGNWGVHAIVKKSLFPARGA
;
A
#
# COMPACT_ATOMS: atom_id res chain seq x y z
N MET A 1 53.68 -28.04 -1.57
CA MET A 1 52.72 -27.22 -2.26
C MET A 1 52.52 -27.81 -3.64
N SER A 2 51.49 -28.62 -3.83
CA SER A 2 51.17 -29.25 -5.10
C SER A 2 49.83 -28.66 -5.56
N GLU A 3 49.89 -27.92 -6.65
CA GLU A 3 48.71 -27.44 -7.35
C GLU A 3 47.95 -28.65 -7.96
N HIS A 4 46.76 -28.91 -7.46
CA HIS A 4 45.85 -29.83 -8.07
C HIS A 4 45.11 -29.12 -9.23
N GLN A 5 45.53 -29.40 -10.46
CA GLN A 5 44.72 -29.09 -11.65
C GLN A 5 43.50 -30.02 -11.72
N CYS A 6 42.29 -29.45 -11.57
CA CYS A 6 41.04 -30.17 -11.79
C CYS A 6 40.79 -30.35 -13.30
N THR A 7 40.64 -31.58 -13.73
CA THR A 7 40.18 -31.93 -15.10
C THR A 7 38.65 -31.78 -15.23
N PRO A 8 38.10 -31.48 -16.43
CA PRO A 8 36.67 -31.41 -16.63
C PRO A 8 36.01 -32.75 -16.37
N GLY A 9 35.21 -32.83 -15.29
CA GLY A 9 34.51 -34.07 -14.89
C GLY A 9 34.56 -34.38 -13.38
N CYS A 10 35.31 -33.66 -12.57
CA CYS A 10 35.29 -33.86 -11.12
C CYS A 10 34.01 -33.27 -10.54
N GLY A 11 33.19 -34.12 -9.92
CA GLY A 11 31.89 -33.75 -9.31
C GLY A 11 32.01 -32.96 -8.00
N HIS A 12 32.83 -31.90 -7.96
CA HIS A 12 32.98 -31.04 -6.78
C HIS A 12 31.71 -30.20 -6.57
N PRO A 13 31.22 -30.02 -5.35
CA PRO A 13 29.99 -29.27 -5.06
C PRO A 13 29.97 -27.85 -5.67
N SER A 14 31.11 -27.17 -5.78
CA SER A 14 31.24 -25.85 -6.39
C SER A 14 30.93 -25.83 -7.90
N HIS A 15 31.16 -26.92 -8.63
CA HIS A 15 30.83 -27.03 -10.06
C HIS A 15 29.33 -27.26 -10.31
N ARG A 16 28.62 -27.92 -9.38
CA ARG A 16 27.18 -28.08 -9.45
C ARG A 16 26.44 -26.75 -9.21
N VAL A 17 26.91 -25.94 -8.25
CA VAL A 17 26.33 -24.61 -7.98
C VAL A 17 26.53 -23.67 -9.15
N ALA A 18 27.70 -23.70 -9.80
CA ALA A 18 27.96 -22.87 -10.98
C ALA A 18 27.16 -23.30 -12.21
N ALA A 19 26.93 -24.61 -12.39
CA ALA A 19 26.11 -25.14 -13.48
C ALA A 19 24.62 -24.81 -13.25
N GLN A 20 24.10 -24.96 -12.04
CA GLN A 20 22.73 -24.55 -11.69
C GLN A 20 22.51 -23.05 -11.85
N ALA A 21 23.44 -22.22 -11.40
CA ALA A 21 23.36 -20.76 -11.60
C ALA A 21 23.39 -20.39 -13.08
N GLY A 22 24.14 -21.13 -13.91
CA GLY A 22 24.18 -20.94 -15.36
C GLY A 22 22.88 -21.34 -16.06
N GLU A 23 22.23 -22.42 -15.62
CA GLU A 23 20.92 -22.83 -16.13
C GLU A 23 19.79 -21.91 -15.70
N GLU A 24 19.80 -21.44 -14.46
CA GLU A 24 18.87 -20.42 -13.97
C GLU A 24 19.02 -19.09 -14.72
N LEU A 25 20.26 -18.66 -15.00
CA LEU A 25 20.53 -17.47 -15.81
C LEU A 25 20.04 -17.65 -17.27
N ALA A 26 20.22 -18.84 -17.84
CA ALA A 26 19.77 -19.15 -19.20
C ALA A 26 18.24 -19.28 -19.28
N GLN A 27 17.59 -19.79 -18.24
CA GLN A 27 16.13 -19.83 -18.14
C GLN A 27 15.58 -18.41 -17.94
N THR A 28 16.17 -17.62 -17.04
CA THR A 28 15.81 -16.21 -16.82
C THR A 28 15.97 -15.38 -18.10
N ARG A 29 17.01 -15.64 -18.92
CA ARG A 29 17.17 -14.98 -20.23
C ARG A 29 16.11 -15.38 -21.24
N ARG A 30 15.60 -16.62 -21.21
CA ARG A 30 14.50 -17.07 -22.06
C ARG A 30 13.18 -16.45 -21.63
N ASP A 31 12.93 -16.38 -20.33
CA ASP A 31 11.72 -15.79 -19.75
C ASP A 31 11.66 -14.27 -19.99
N LEU A 32 12.81 -13.58 -19.95
CA LEU A 32 12.93 -12.15 -20.28
C LEU A 32 12.64 -11.85 -21.76
N GLY A 33 12.85 -12.81 -22.67
CA GLY A 33 12.58 -12.64 -24.11
C GLY A 33 11.12 -12.89 -24.51
N ALA A 34 10.33 -13.53 -23.65
CA ALA A 34 8.96 -13.91 -23.98
C ALA A 34 7.88 -12.92 -23.49
N GLU A 35 8.21 -12.05 -22.53
CA GLU A 35 7.21 -11.22 -21.85
C GLU A 35 6.96 -9.83 -22.46
N PHE A 36 7.82 -9.34 -23.35
CA PHE A 36 7.61 -8.03 -24.00
C PHE A 36 7.94 -8.10 -25.49
N PRO A 37 6.97 -7.84 -26.39
CA PRO A 37 7.31 -7.61 -27.79
C PRO A 37 8.27 -6.43 -27.88
N ALA A 38 9.30 -6.56 -28.68
CA ALA A 38 10.24 -5.46 -28.96
C ALA A 38 9.43 -4.22 -29.37
N PRO A 39 9.65 -3.06 -28.76
CA PRO A 39 8.96 -1.86 -29.16
C PRO A 39 9.28 -1.59 -30.63
N ALA A 40 8.24 -1.38 -31.43
CA ALA A 40 8.41 -0.91 -32.81
C ALA A 40 9.25 0.36 -32.75
N SER A 41 10.34 0.40 -33.49
CA SER A 41 11.30 1.50 -33.52
C SER A 41 10.72 2.73 -34.20
N ALA A 42 9.76 3.38 -33.54
CA ALA A 42 9.31 4.72 -33.89
C ALA A 42 9.89 5.67 -32.85
N ARG A 43 10.89 6.45 -33.21
CA ARG A 43 11.25 7.65 -32.46
C ARG A 43 10.01 8.53 -32.39
N ALA A 44 9.28 8.44 -31.28
CA ALA A 44 8.11 9.27 -31.00
C ALA A 44 8.60 10.70 -30.70
N THR A 45 8.75 11.50 -31.75
CA THR A 45 8.90 12.94 -31.61
C THR A 45 7.56 13.50 -31.15
N GLY A 46 7.46 13.92 -29.88
CA GLY A 46 6.44 14.86 -29.46
C GLY A 46 5.12 14.33 -28.91
N ALA A 47 4.95 13.03 -28.63
CA ALA A 47 3.74 12.56 -27.94
C ALA A 47 3.70 13.07 -26.50
N PRO A 48 2.53 13.55 -25.99
CA PRO A 48 2.40 13.96 -24.60
C PRO A 48 2.64 12.76 -23.67
N LEU A 49 3.35 12.98 -22.56
CA LEU A 49 3.65 11.94 -21.55
C LEU A 49 2.39 11.33 -20.98
N MET A 50 1.29 12.06 -20.97
CA MET A 50 -0.01 11.67 -20.46
C MET A 50 -1.10 11.86 -21.50
N PRO A 51 -2.15 11.05 -21.48
CA PRO A 51 -3.35 11.30 -22.29
C PRO A 51 -3.83 12.72 -22.03
N GLY A 52 -4.28 13.40 -23.08
CA GLY A 52 -4.95 14.68 -22.92
C GLY A 52 -6.17 14.55 -22.02
N ALA A 53 -6.50 15.59 -21.26
CA ALA A 53 -7.73 15.64 -20.48
C ALA A 53 -8.94 15.39 -21.43
N ILE A 54 -9.92 14.62 -20.99
CA ILE A 54 -11.10 14.32 -21.78
C ILE A 54 -11.84 15.64 -22.01
N PRO A 55 -12.01 16.11 -23.29
CA PRO A 55 -12.84 17.28 -23.56
C PRO A 55 -14.30 16.93 -23.30
N GLY A 56 -15.00 17.69 -22.48
CA GLY A 56 -16.44 17.58 -22.31
C GLY A 56 -16.96 17.30 -20.92
N ALA A 57 -16.12 17.32 -19.90
CA ALA A 57 -16.60 17.31 -18.53
C ALA A 57 -17.39 18.59 -18.24
N GLY A 58 -18.63 18.45 -17.83
CA GLY A 58 -19.38 19.51 -17.18
C GLY A 58 -18.60 20.05 -15.98
N MET A 59 -19.13 21.05 -15.29
CA MET A 59 -18.45 21.57 -14.08
C MET A 59 -18.22 20.41 -13.11
N ALA A 60 -16.96 20.16 -12.72
CA ALA A 60 -16.58 19.10 -11.78
C ALA A 60 -17.35 19.26 -10.47
N ARG A 61 -17.92 18.18 -9.98
CA ARG A 61 -18.66 18.15 -8.72
C ARG A 61 -17.73 17.79 -7.57
N HIS A 62 -18.15 18.16 -6.38
CA HIS A 62 -17.44 17.76 -5.15
C HIS A 62 -18.38 16.90 -4.30
N HIS A 63 -17.94 15.70 -3.99
CA HIS A 63 -18.65 14.74 -3.16
C HIS A 63 -17.94 14.61 -1.81
N PHE A 64 -18.69 14.26 -0.78
CA PHE A 64 -18.15 13.98 0.55
C PHE A 64 -18.58 12.58 1.00
N LEU A 65 -17.61 11.79 1.46
CA LEU A 65 -17.83 10.44 1.93
C LEU A 65 -17.25 10.31 3.35
N PRO A 66 -18.09 10.39 4.39
CA PRO A 66 -17.65 10.23 5.77
C PRO A 66 -17.26 8.78 6.05
N ALA A 67 -16.33 8.56 6.98
CA ALA A 67 -16.08 7.24 7.52
C ALA A 67 -17.14 6.89 8.58
N SER A 68 -17.84 5.77 8.40
CA SER A 68 -18.83 5.25 9.31
C SER A 68 -19.06 3.75 9.10
N ASP A 69 -19.82 3.12 9.97
CA ASP A 69 -20.25 1.71 9.85
C ASP A 69 -21.03 1.40 8.55
N LYS A 70 -21.46 2.43 7.82
CA LYS A 70 -22.21 2.32 6.54
C LYS A 70 -21.38 2.60 5.32
N THR A 71 -20.20 3.15 5.49
CA THR A 71 -19.37 3.65 4.39
C THR A 71 -18.00 3.00 4.33
N VAL A 72 -17.68 2.14 5.28
CA VAL A 72 -16.43 1.39 5.30
C VAL A 72 -16.67 -0.10 5.01
N HIS A 73 -15.65 -0.72 4.42
CA HIS A 73 -15.47 -2.17 4.42
C HIS A 73 -14.16 -2.51 5.11
N TRP A 74 -14.07 -3.67 5.73
CA TRP A 74 -12.94 -4.01 6.59
C TRP A 74 -12.25 -5.27 6.12
N GLY A 75 -10.97 -5.13 5.76
CA GLY A 75 -10.06 -6.23 5.48
C GLY A 75 -10.12 -6.80 4.07
N HIS A 76 -10.94 -6.29 3.17
CA HIS A 76 -11.08 -6.88 1.84
C HIS A 76 -11.43 -5.89 0.73
N PHE A 77 -11.02 -6.24 -0.49
CA PHE A 77 -11.54 -5.70 -1.74
C PHE A 77 -12.40 -6.75 -2.45
N SER A 78 -13.34 -6.32 -3.29
CA SER A 78 -14.09 -7.22 -4.18
C SER A 78 -14.79 -6.42 -5.28
N ALA A 79 -14.85 -6.97 -6.49
CA ALA A 79 -15.68 -6.43 -7.56
C ALA A 79 -17.19 -6.58 -7.31
N ALA A 80 -17.59 -7.35 -6.29
CA ALA A 80 -18.98 -7.51 -5.87
C ALA A 80 -19.43 -6.49 -4.82
N LEU A 81 -18.52 -5.65 -4.30
CA LEU A 81 -18.92 -4.58 -3.38
C LEU A 81 -19.78 -3.56 -4.12
N ALA A 82 -20.95 -3.30 -3.56
CA ALA A 82 -21.82 -2.24 -4.09
C ALA A 82 -21.16 -0.87 -3.88
N PRO A 83 -21.05 -0.01 -4.90
CA PRO A 83 -20.51 1.32 -4.74
C PRO A 83 -21.42 2.17 -3.85
N LEU A 84 -20.81 2.99 -2.99
CA LEU A 84 -21.51 3.95 -2.14
C LEU A 84 -22.02 5.14 -2.94
N ILE A 85 -21.20 5.60 -3.89
CA ILE A 85 -21.50 6.69 -4.82
C ILE A 85 -20.92 6.36 -6.20
N GLU A 86 -21.51 6.94 -7.23
CA GLU A 86 -20.96 6.97 -8.58
C GLU A 86 -20.61 8.42 -8.95
N VAL A 87 -19.40 8.62 -9.50
CA VAL A 87 -18.88 9.94 -9.87
C VAL A 87 -18.50 10.00 -11.35
N GLU A 88 -18.53 11.20 -11.92
CA GLU A 88 -18.04 11.43 -13.29
C GLU A 88 -16.51 11.59 -13.28
N SER A 89 -15.87 11.28 -14.43
CA SER A 89 -14.45 11.57 -14.59
C SER A 89 -14.17 13.07 -14.44
N GLY A 90 -13.23 13.42 -13.55
CA GLY A 90 -12.87 14.79 -13.21
C GLY A 90 -13.48 15.30 -11.90
N ASP A 91 -14.44 14.60 -11.33
CA ASP A 91 -15.04 14.96 -10.05
C ASP A 91 -14.04 14.88 -8.88
N PHE A 92 -14.34 15.61 -7.82
CA PHE A 92 -13.61 15.59 -6.57
C PHE A 92 -14.39 14.79 -5.52
N VAL A 93 -13.67 14.01 -4.72
CA VAL A 93 -14.25 13.29 -3.58
C VAL A 93 -13.39 13.56 -2.35
N THR A 94 -13.99 14.12 -1.30
CA THR A 94 -13.35 14.13 0.03
C THR A 94 -13.80 12.91 0.78
N ILE A 95 -12.83 12.12 1.24
CA ILE A 95 -13.04 10.82 1.92
C ILE A 95 -12.39 10.87 3.29
N GLU A 96 -13.16 10.57 4.32
CA GLU A 96 -12.62 10.32 5.66
C GLU A 96 -12.17 8.87 5.77
N THR A 97 -11.06 8.64 6.47
CA THR A 97 -10.52 7.30 6.74
C THR A 97 -10.25 7.13 8.23
N LEU A 98 -10.34 5.90 8.69
CA LEU A 98 -10.08 5.51 10.08
C LEU A 98 -8.93 4.51 10.12
N THR A 99 -8.01 4.71 11.06
CA THR A 99 -7.00 3.70 11.33
C THR A 99 -7.62 2.49 12.04
N HIS A 100 -7.27 1.30 11.61
CA HIS A 100 -7.70 0.05 12.24
C HIS A 100 -7.14 -0.13 13.67
N GLN A 101 -6.09 0.62 14.03
CA GLN A 101 -5.48 0.62 15.35
C GLN A 101 -6.06 1.67 16.31
N ALA A 102 -7.15 2.35 15.96
CA ALA A 102 -7.79 3.31 16.85
C ALA A 102 -8.16 2.75 18.24
N PRO A 103 -8.55 1.46 18.38
CA PRO A 103 -8.82 0.84 19.68
C PRO A 103 -7.61 0.62 20.59
N ASP A 104 -6.38 0.86 20.13
CA ASP A 104 -5.18 0.83 20.98
C ASP A 104 -5.22 1.91 22.07
N ASP A 105 -5.88 3.05 21.77
CA ASP A 105 -6.23 4.09 22.76
C ASP A 105 -7.58 4.72 22.42
N THR A 106 -8.65 4.09 22.88
CA THR A 106 -10.02 4.50 22.58
C THR A 106 -10.32 5.92 23.05
N GLU A 107 -9.72 6.38 24.16
CA GLU A 107 -9.92 7.73 24.67
C GLU A 107 -9.38 8.83 23.74
N ARG A 108 -8.30 8.51 22.99
CA ARG A 108 -7.62 9.44 22.09
C ARG A 108 -8.02 9.30 20.63
N MET A 109 -8.43 8.10 20.19
CA MET A 109 -8.59 7.81 18.77
C MET A 109 -10.02 7.41 18.38
N VAL A 110 -10.90 7.12 19.34
CA VAL A 110 -12.29 6.70 19.06
C VAL A 110 -13.30 7.66 19.70
N ARG A 111 -13.13 7.96 20.98
CA ARG A 111 -14.12 8.70 21.78
C ARG A 111 -14.40 10.09 21.23
N GLY A 112 -15.69 10.38 21.04
CA GLY A 112 -16.18 11.67 20.55
C GLY A 112 -16.10 11.85 19.04
N ASP A 113 -15.59 10.85 18.31
CA ASP A 113 -15.68 10.77 16.85
C ASP A 113 -16.83 9.82 16.48
N PRO A 114 -17.98 10.31 15.99
CA PRO A 114 -19.14 9.48 15.70
C PRO A 114 -18.87 8.41 14.66
N GLY A 115 -17.98 8.69 13.70
CA GLY A 115 -17.56 7.73 12.69
C GLY A 115 -16.78 6.57 13.31
N ALA A 116 -15.73 6.88 14.07
CA ALA A 116 -14.94 5.88 14.77
C ALA A 116 -15.78 5.09 15.80
N GLU A 117 -16.61 5.77 16.59
CA GLU A 117 -17.51 5.12 17.55
C GLU A 117 -18.46 4.13 16.86
N SER A 118 -18.95 4.47 15.66
CA SER A 118 -19.83 3.60 14.89
C SER A 118 -19.12 2.37 14.35
N VAL A 119 -17.90 2.53 13.83
CA VAL A 119 -17.11 1.45 13.22
C VAL A 119 -16.56 0.49 14.28
N PHE A 120 -16.04 1.03 15.39
CA PHE A 120 -15.38 0.23 16.43
C PHE A 120 -16.34 -0.25 17.53
N ARG A 121 -17.64 0.00 17.39
CA ARG A 121 -18.64 -0.55 18.30
C ARG A 121 -18.75 -2.07 18.13
N TRP A 122 -18.72 -2.75 19.26
CA TRP A 122 -19.02 -4.19 19.35
C TRP A 122 -20.50 -4.37 19.67
N ASP A 123 -21.26 -4.95 18.77
CA ASP A 123 -22.66 -5.28 18.98
C ASP A 123 -22.87 -6.78 19.26
N ALA A 124 -24.04 -7.13 19.78
CA ALA A 124 -24.36 -8.51 20.15
C ALA A 124 -24.31 -9.49 18.96
N GLN A 125 -24.45 -9.00 17.72
CA GLN A 125 -24.36 -9.77 16.49
C GLN A 125 -22.98 -9.68 15.84
N GLN A 126 -22.07 -8.85 16.39
CA GLN A 126 -20.72 -8.60 15.89
C GLN A 126 -20.66 -8.06 14.45
N LYS A 127 -21.69 -7.39 14.00
CA LYS A 127 -21.89 -7.04 12.60
C LYS A 127 -22.20 -5.58 12.38
N ASN A 128 -21.65 -4.73 13.18
CA ASN A 128 -21.79 -3.31 12.90
C ASN A 128 -21.10 -2.97 11.58
N VAL A 129 -19.89 -3.50 11.40
CA VAL A 129 -19.19 -3.53 10.11
C VAL A 129 -18.85 -4.99 9.80
N ASP A 130 -18.88 -5.38 8.52
CA ASP A 130 -18.44 -6.72 8.11
C ASP A 130 -16.93 -6.84 8.32
N ARG A 131 -16.54 -7.26 9.51
CA ARG A 131 -15.17 -7.33 9.97
C ARG A 131 -14.51 -8.60 9.45
N ARG A 132 -14.07 -8.60 8.22
CA ARG A 132 -13.29 -9.71 7.66
C ARG A 132 -11.81 -9.38 7.67
N GLY A 133 -11.36 -8.73 8.73
CA GLY A 133 -9.98 -8.32 8.91
C GLY A 133 -9.05 -9.44 9.35
N ALA A 134 -7.82 -9.08 9.70
CA ALA A 134 -6.79 -9.98 10.18
C ALA A 134 -7.29 -10.84 11.34
N GLY A 135 -6.82 -12.06 11.39
CA GLY A 135 -7.19 -13.05 12.39
C GLY A 135 -7.12 -14.45 11.83
N ALA A 136 -7.17 -15.46 12.70
CA ALA A 136 -7.20 -16.84 12.25
C ALA A 136 -8.51 -17.12 11.47
N MET A 137 -8.39 -17.83 10.35
CA MET A 137 -9.52 -18.18 9.47
C MET A 137 -10.65 -18.91 10.20
N ASP A 138 -10.32 -19.60 11.27
CA ASP A 138 -11.19 -20.37 12.17
C ASP A 138 -11.44 -19.66 13.50
N SER A 139 -11.08 -18.38 13.61
CA SER A 139 -11.33 -17.59 14.81
C SER A 139 -12.82 -17.55 15.11
N PRO A 140 -13.21 -17.90 16.32
CA PRO A 140 -14.60 -17.86 16.69
C PRO A 140 -15.12 -16.47 16.74
N VAL A 141 -15.93 -15.89 16.64
CA VAL A 141 -16.66 -14.70 17.05
C VAL A 141 -15.81 -13.42 17.06
N GLY A 142 -16.13 -12.48 16.22
CA GLY A 142 -15.64 -11.08 16.26
C GLY A 142 -14.34 -10.79 15.55
N ALA A 143 -13.41 -11.72 15.54
CA ALA A 143 -12.27 -11.63 14.65
C ALA A 143 -12.73 -11.92 13.23
N GLY A 144 -12.39 -11.10 12.28
CA GLY A 144 -12.82 -11.26 10.89
C GLY A 144 -12.51 -12.63 10.31
N GLY A 145 -12.88 -12.87 9.09
CA GLY A 145 -12.68 -14.18 8.43
C GLY A 145 -11.26 -14.46 7.94
N GLY A 146 -10.20 -13.98 8.65
CA GLY A 146 -8.82 -14.20 8.27
C GLY A 146 -8.37 -13.42 7.03
N LEU A 147 -9.02 -12.31 6.72
CA LEU A 147 -8.63 -11.38 5.66
C LEU A 147 -7.78 -10.23 6.24
N GLY A 148 -7.59 -9.16 5.48
CA GLY A 148 -6.71 -8.06 5.85
C GLY A 148 -7.13 -7.26 7.08
N ALA A 149 -6.24 -6.37 7.50
CA ALA A 149 -6.40 -5.57 8.70
C ALA A 149 -7.16 -4.26 8.48
N HIS A 150 -7.15 -3.71 7.26
CA HIS A 150 -7.39 -2.31 7.01
C HIS A 150 -8.87 -1.94 6.88
N VAL A 151 -9.26 -0.85 7.53
CA VAL A 151 -10.55 -0.19 7.35
C VAL A 151 -10.46 0.73 6.13
N CYS A 152 -11.21 0.41 5.09
CA CYS A 152 -11.25 1.18 3.85
C CYS A 152 -12.59 1.88 3.70
N THR A 153 -12.60 3.16 3.33
CA THR A 153 -13.81 3.90 2.97
C THR A 153 -14.05 3.83 1.48
N GLY A 154 -15.25 3.42 1.08
CA GLY A 154 -15.62 3.16 -0.32
C GLY A 154 -16.47 1.90 -0.47
N PRO A 155 -16.61 1.38 -1.72
CA PRO A 155 -15.97 1.88 -2.93
C PRO A 155 -16.71 3.03 -3.60
N VAL A 156 -15.96 3.84 -4.35
CA VAL A 156 -16.47 4.87 -5.24
C VAL A 156 -16.44 4.32 -6.67
N ALA A 157 -17.58 4.29 -7.35
CA ALA A 157 -17.63 3.93 -8.76
C ALA A 157 -17.32 5.13 -9.65
N ILE A 158 -16.53 4.92 -10.68
CA ILE A 158 -16.29 5.91 -11.73
C ILE A 158 -17.11 5.53 -12.96
N LYS A 159 -18.01 6.42 -13.34
CA LYS A 159 -18.94 6.18 -14.44
C LYS A 159 -18.24 5.84 -15.75
N GLY A 160 -18.63 4.74 -16.35
CA GLY A 160 -18.08 4.26 -17.61
C GLY A 160 -16.70 3.64 -17.54
N ALA A 161 -16.11 3.46 -16.33
CA ALA A 161 -14.86 2.74 -16.17
C ALA A 161 -15.04 1.26 -16.53
N GLN A 162 -14.10 0.73 -17.32
CA GLN A 162 -14.09 -0.65 -17.79
C GLN A 162 -12.70 -1.27 -17.64
N PRO A 163 -12.59 -2.59 -17.53
CA PRO A 163 -11.30 -3.27 -17.53
C PRO A 163 -10.41 -2.85 -18.72
N GLY A 164 -9.16 -2.54 -18.42
CA GLY A 164 -8.18 -2.04 -19.38
C GLY A 164 -8.11 -0.50 -19.49
N ASP A 165 -9.03 0.24 -18.85
CA ASP A 165 -8.86 1.67 -18.62
C ASP A 165 -7.81 1.92 -17.52
N VAL A 166 -7.44 3.18 -17.30
CA VAL A 166 -6.57 3.59 -16.18
C VAL A 166 -7.29 4.68 -15.38
N LEU A 167 -7.32 4.51 -14.06
CA LEU A 167 -7.80 5.54 -13.14
C LEU A 167 -6.62 6.38 -12.65
N GLU A 168 -6.65 7.68 -12.92
CA GLU A 168 -5.76 8.67 -12.33
C GLU A 168 -6.43 9.23 -11.07
N VAL A 169 -5.70 9.15 -9.94
CA VAL A 169 -6.12 9.65 -8.64
C VAL A 169 -5.15 10.75 -8.21
N ARG A 170 -5.58 12.01 -8.31
CA ARG A 170 -4.81 13.16 -7.82
C ARG A 170 -5.13 13.40 -6.35
N ILE A 171 -4.13 13.39 -5.51
CA ILE A 171 -4.27 13.63 -4.07
C ILE A 171 -4.14 15.14 -3.84
N MET A 172 -5.28 15.81 -3.78
CA MET A 172 -5.34 17.27 -3.70
C MET A 172 -5.02 17.80 -2.32
N ASP A 173 -5.49 17.08 -1.29
CA ASP A 173 -5.25 17.41 0.10
C ASP A 173 -5.24 16.17 0.98
N VAL A 174 -4.46 16.22 2.06
CA VAL A 174 -4.47 15.22 3.13
C VAL A 174 -4.30 15.94 4.45
N SER A 175 -5.24 15.74 5.37
CA SER A 175 -5.21 16.35 6.70
C SER A 175 -5.40 15.29 7.78
N LEU A 176 -4.78 15.52 8.94
CA LEU A 176 -4.99 14.72 10.13
C LEU A 176 -6.44 14.88 10.60
N ARG A 177 -7.09 13.78 10.97
CA ARG A 177 -8.42 13.80 11.59
C ARG A 177 -8.27 14.19 13.06
N PRO A 178 -8.88 15.29 13.52
CA PRO A 178 -8.75 15.72 14.91
C PRO A 178 -9.36 14.70 15.88
N CYS A 179 -8.79 14.61 17.08
CA CYS A 179 -9.39 13.85 18.17
C CYS A 179 -10.77 14.41 18.53
N GLY A 180 -11.77 13.55 18.57
CA GLY A 180 -13.15 13.93 18.93
C GLY A 180 -13.35 14.18 20.43
N ASN A 181 -12.46 13.68 21.29
CA ASN A 181 -12.54 13.89 22.73
C ASN A 181 -12.13 15.33 23.10
N PRO A 182 -13.02 16.15 23.70
CA PRO A 182 -12.74 17.54 24.03
C PRO A 182 -11.51 17.74 24.93
N GLN A 183 -11.11 16.73 25.71
CA GLN A 183 -9.90 16.79 26.54
C GLN A 183 -8.63 16.96 25.69
N TYR A 184 -8.66 16.55 24.44
CA TYR A 184 -7.53 16.57 23.52
C TYR A 184 -7.79 17.46 22.30
N ALA A 185 -8.63 18.47 22.43
CA ALA A 185 -8.98 19.37 21.33
C ALA A 185 -7.73 19.93 20.63
N GLY A 186 -7.76 20.01 19.30
CA GLY A 186 -6.65 20.50 18.46
C GLY A 186 -5.52 19.49 18.24
N ARG A 187 -5.63 18.28 18.77
CA ARG A 187 -4.66 17.21 18.61
C ARG A 187 -5.23 16.10 17.74
N ALA A 188 -4.33 15.34 17.12
CA ALA A 188 -4.61 14.03 16.55
C ALA A 188 -3.69 12.99 17.21
N PHE A 189 -4.06 11.73 17.12
CA PHE A 189 -3.28 10.64 17.69
C PHE A 189 -3.16 9.51 16.70
N GLY A 190 -2.06 8.79 16.83
CA GLY A 190 -1.82 7.56 16.05
C GLY A 190 -1.09 6.52 16.87
N SER A 191 -1.11 5.31 16.38
CA SER A 191 -0.49 4.13 16.98
C SER A 191 0.54 3.53 16.04
N ASN A 192 1.62 2.98 16.60
CA ASN A 192 2.54 2.12 15.89
C ASN A 192 2.63 0.81 16.66
N ALA A 193 2.31 -0.30 16.01
CA ALA A 193 2.33 -1.63 16.58
C ALA A 193 3.46 -2.46 15.98
N ALA A 194 4.53 -2.67 16.74
CA ALA A 194 5.56 -3.62 16.40
C ALA A 194 5.09 -5.02 16.81
N GLY A 195 4.46 -5.74 15.89
CA GLY A 195 3.80 -7.04 16.12
C GLY A 195 4.55 -8.22 15.51
N TRP A 196 3.96 -9.40 15.62
CA TRP A 196 4.51 -10.67 15.16
C TRP A 196 4.73 -10.72 13.62
N TRP A 197 4.02 -9.92 12.88
CA TRP A 197 4.17 -9.79 11.41
C TRP A 197 5.33 -8.89 10.99
N GLY A 198 5.95 -8.18 11.92
CA GLY A 198 7.06 -7.28 11.65
C GLY A 198 8.34 -8.02 11.26
N PHE A 199 9.15 -7.40 10.39
CA PHE A 199 10.43 -7.95 9.94
C PHE A 199 11.42 -8.17 11.09
N HIS A 200 11.29 -7.41 12.17
CA HIS A 200 12.13 -7.52 13.38
C HIS A 200 11.81 -8.75 14.24
N TYR A 201 10.65 -9.39 14.01
CA TYR A 201 10.16 -10.47 14.87
C TYR A 201 10.95 -11.76 14.61
N GLY A 202 11.36 -12.42 15.66
CA GLY A 202 12.13 -13.66 15.55
C GLY A 202 13.63 -13.43 15.78
N ASP A 203 14.43 -13.49 14.75
CA ASP A 203 15.90 -13.57 14.82
C ASP A 203 16.64 -12.28 14.44
N THR A 204 15.93 -11.23 14.06
CA THR A 204 16.56 -9.99 13.59
C THR A 204 17.08 -9.09 14.72
N VAL A 205 16.68 -9.33 15.97
CA VAL A 205 17.16 -8.62 17.15
C VAL A 205 18.09 -9.50 17.98
N GLU A 206 19.07 -8.91 18.69
CA GLU A 206 20.09 -9.63 19.48
C GLU A 206 19.50 -10.56 20.53
N GLU A 207 18.39 -10.17 21.14
CA GLU A 207 17.62 -11.04 22.03
C GLU A 207 16.23 -11.25 21.43
N PRO A 208 16.04 -12.23 20.55
CA PRO A 208 14.77 -12.49 19.90
C PRO A 208 13.73 -12.94 20.91
N LYS A 209 13.18 -12.00 21.63
CA LYS A 209 12.03 -12.20 22.51
C LYS A 209 10.79 -11.89 21.68
N LYS A 210 9.98 -12.91 21.47
CA LYS A 210 8.64 -12.74 20.93
C LYS A 210 7.88 -11.76 21.81
N ARG A 211 7.82 -10.51 21.38
CA ARG A 211 7.14 -9.43 22.10
C ARG A 211 6.51 -8.48 21.12
N GLU A 212 5.38 -7.97 21.50
CA GLU A 212 4.66 -6.98 20.75
C GLU A 212 4.59 -5.70 21.57
N VAL A 213 4.81 -4.57 20.91
CA VAL A 213 4.89 -3.27 21.57
C VAL A 213 4.06 -2.28 20.79
N ILE A 214 3.17 -1.57 21.47
CA ILE A 214 2.38 -0.49 20.90
C ILE A 214 2.91 0.84 21.42
N THR A 215 3.11 1.81 20.52
CA THR A 215 3.52 3.18 20.85
C THR A 215 2.46 4.16 20.38
N ILE A 216 1.95 4.98 21.28
CA ILE A 216 0.97 6.03 20.98
C ILE A 216 1.70 7.34 20.73
N PHE A 217 1.36 8.00 19.63
CA PHE A 217 1.91 9.27 19.19
C PHE A 217 0.86 10.38 19.23
N GLU A 218 1.31 11.58 19.57
CA GLU A 218 0.53 12.82 19.48
C GLU A 218 1.01 13.65 18.31
N LEU A 219 0.04 14.16 17.55
CA LEU A 219 0.23 15.02 16.40
C LEU A 219 -0.54 16.33 16.61
N ASP A 220 -0.17 17.35 15.86
CA ASP A 220 -0.86 18.62 15.84
C ASP A 220 -1.87 18.67 14.69
N ALA A 221 -3.15 18.62 15.00
CA ALA A 221 -4.20 18.66 14.00
C ALA A 221 -4.40 20.06 13.38
N SER A 222 -3.85 21.13 13.99
CA SER A 222 -3.87 22.47 13.40
C SER A 222 -2.90 22.63 12.22
N GLY A 223 -1.89 21.73 12.14
CA GLY A 223 -0.84 21.79 11.13
C GLY A 223 0.27 22.83 11.40
N GLU A 224 0.26 23.49 12.55
CA GLU A 224 1.32 24.43 12.94
C GLU A 224 2.64 23.69 13.22
N ARG A 225 2.54 22.46 13.74
CA ARG A 225 3.67 21.58 14.01
C ARG A 225 3.71 20.40 13.05
N ASN A 226 4.79 20.26 12.33
CA ASN A 226 4.99 19.19 11.32
C ASN A 226 5.76 17.98 11.85
N TRP A 227 5.70 17.70 13.15
CA TRP A 227 6.33 16.55 13.77
C TRP A 227 5.44 15.95 14.86
N ALA A 228 5.50 14.64 15.00
CA ALA A 228 4.84 13.85 16.04
C ALA A 228 5.81 13.57 17.19
N ARG A 229 5.24 13.35 18.38
CA ARG A 229 5.97 12.88 19.56
C ARG A 229 5.32 11.64 20.13
N ALA A 230 6.12 10.73 20.66
CA ALA A 230 5.60 9.62 21.45
C ALA A 230 4.97 10.14 22.75
N VAL A 231 3.85 9.56 23.13
CA VAL A 231 3.14 9.86 24.39
C VAL A 231 3.51 8.80 25.42
N TYR A 232 3.40 7.54 25.04
CA TYR A 232 3.81 6.39 25.83
C TYR A 232 3.89 5.16 24.91
N ASN A 233 4.57 4.11 25.38
CA ASN A 233 4.40 2.78 24.82
C ASN A 233 4.07 1.76 25.92
N PHE A 234 3.64 0.58 25.48
CA PHE A 234 3.39 -0.55 26.36
C PHE A 234 3.64 -1.86 25.60
N ARG A 235 3.96 -2.91 26.35
CA ARG A 235 3.97 -4.27 25.81
C ARG A 235 2.54 -4.82 25.81
N TRP A 236 2.20 -5.52 24.74
CA TRP A 236 0.92 -6.21 24.70
C TRP A 236 0.79 -7.19 25.88
N THR A 237 -0.35 -7.14 26.50
CA THR A 237 -0.80 -8.13 27.47
C THR A 237 -2.07 -8.76 26.90
N PRO A 238 -2.41 -10.02 27.25
CA PRO A 238 -3.66 -10.62 26.77
C PRO A 238 -4.84 -9.68 27.02
N GLN A 239 -5.55 -9.32 25.94
CA GLN A 239 -6.74 -8.50 25.98
C GLN A 239 -7.97 -9.39 25.80
N THR A 240 -9.06 -9.04 26.47
CA THR A 240 -10.32 -9.78 26.31
C THR A 240 -11.30 -8.89 25.57
N ASP A 241 -11.78 -9.34 24.42
CA ASP A 241 -12.77 -8.61 23.66
C ASP A 241 -14.16 -8.59 24.35
N PRO A 242 -15.11 -7.77 23.89
CA PRO A 242 -16.45 -7.70 24.49
C PRO A 242 -17.27 -8.99 24.43
N PHE A 243 -16.81 -9.99 23.69
CA PHE A 243 -17.46 -11.33 23.64
C PHE A 243 -16.75 -12.37 24.48
N GLY A 244 -15.70 -11.98 25.22
CA GLY A 244 -14.96 -12.86 26.10
C GLY A 244 -13.86 -13.67 25.44
N VAL A 245 -13.50 -13.36 24.18
CA VAL A 245 -12.35 -13.98 23.51
C VAL A 245 -11.07 -13.32 24.00
N VAL A 246 -10.07 -14.12 24.37
CA VAL A 246 -8.78 -13.67 24.84
C VAL A 246 -7.78 -13.63 23.68
N HIS A 247 -7.27 -12.46 23.37
CA HIS A 247 -6.24 -12.18 22.37
C HIS A 247 -4.88 -12.11 23.03
N SER A 248 -4.15 -13.22 23.04
CA SER A 248 -2.84 -13.33 23.70
C SER A 248 -1.73 -12.60 22.95
N ILE A 249 -1.92 -12.35 21.66
CA ILE A 249 -1.07 -11.57 20.76
C ILE A 249 -1.93 -10.53 20.06
N ILE A 250 -1.31 -9.59 19.35
CA ILE A 250 -2.05 -8.66 18.47
C ILE A 250 -2.45 -9.46 17.22
N ASP A 251 -3.50 -10.23 17.30
CA ASP A 251 -3.97 -11.15 16.25
C ASP A 251 -5.15 -10.60 15.46
N TYR A 252 -5.76 -9.53 15.97
CA TYR A 252 -6.93 -8.92 15.36
C TYR A 252 -6.98 -7.40 15.56
N PRO A 253 -7.08 -6.62 14.48
CA PRO A 253 -7.24 -5.17 14.60
C PRO A 253 -8.62 -4.81 15.16
N GLY A 254 -8.66 -3.78 15.99
CA GLY A 254 -9.88 -3.26 16.57
C GLY A 254 -10.28 -3.90 17.90
N VAL A 255 -9.46 -4.76 18.50
CA VAL A 255 -9.63 -5.22 19.88
C VAL A 255 -9.34 -4.05 20.83
N PRO A 256 -10.27 -3.64 21.69
CA PRO A 256 -10.04 -2.56 22.63
C PRO A 256 -8.97 -2.94 23.66
N VAL A 257 -7.98 -2.09 23.85
CA VAL A 257 -6.97 -2.28 24.89
C VAL A 257 -7.51 -1.82 26.23
N ASP A 258 -7.54 -2.72 27.21
CA ASP A 258 -7.83 -2.38 28.60
C ASP A 258 -6.57 -1.76 29.24
N HIS A 259 -6.57 -0.46 29.38
CA HIS A 259 -5.46 0.31 29.94
C HIS A 259 -5.18 0.01 31.43
N SER A 260 -6.04 -0.70 32.12
CA SER A 260 -5.79 -1.16 33.49
C SER A 260 -4.85 -2.39 33.53
N THR A 261 -4.73 -3.11 32.42
CA THR A 261 -3.90 -4.32 32.31
C THR A 261 -2.50 -4.09 31.78
N ILE A 262 -2.20 -2.88 31.30
CA ILE A 262 -0.92 -2.53 30.69
C ILE A 262 -0.08 -1.63 31.59
N THR A 263 1.25 -1.69 31.40
CA THR A 263 2.19 -0.74 32.03
C THR A 263 2.70 0.24 31.00
N LYS A 264 2.36 1.51 31.18
CA LYS A 264 2.77 2.61 30.27
C LYS A 264 4.17 3.11 30.60
N ASN A 265 5.03 3.18 29.59
CA ASN A 265 6.33 3.82 29.65
C ASN A 265 6.26 5.18 28.95
N TYR A 266 6.36 6.26 29.70
CA TYR A 266 6.28 7.64 29.20
C TYR A 266 7.63 8.21 28.75
N ASP A 267 8.73 7.47 28.94
CA ASP A 267 10.07 7.90 28.52
C ASP A 267 10.45 7.39 27.12
N VAL A 268 9.52 6.72 26.43
CA VAL A 268 9.75 6.17 25.08
C VAL A 268 10.01 7.31 24.09
N LEU A 269 11.08 7.19 23.29
CA LEU A 269 11.46 8.15 22.24
C LEU A 269 11.40 9.60 22.74
N LYS A 270 11.72 9.83 24.02
CA LYS A 270 11.76 11.14 24.63
C LYS A 270 12.66 12.07 23.83
N ASP A 271 12.18 13.28 23.58
CA ASP A 271 12.86 14.32 22.79
C ASP A 271 13.01 14.04 21.29
N TYR A 272 12.57 12.89 20.78
CA TYR A 272 12.54 12.62 19.33
C TYR A 272 11.37 13.38 18.69
N ARG A 273 11.64 13.97 17.52
CA ARG A 273 10.65 14.63 16.66
C ARG A 273 10.51 13.83 15.39
N ILE A 274 9.39 13.12 15.23
CA ILE A 274 9.12 12.29 14.07
C ILE A 274 8.48 13.18 12.99
N PRO A 275 9.07 13.31 11.80
CA PRO A 275 8.46 14.11 10.72
C PRO A 275 7.07 13.61 10.37
N VAL A 276 6.10 14.50 10.24
CA VAL A 276 4.73 14.18 9.82
C VAL A 276 4.65 14.28 8.29
N ARG A 277 4.29 13.16 7.66
CA ARG A 277 4.13 12.97 6.21
C ARG A 277 2.83 12.21 5.94
N PRO A 278 1.65 12.87 6.07
CA PRO A 278 0.37 12.19 5.96
C PRO A 278 0.20 11.57 4.55
N HIS A 279 -0.15 10.30 4.51
CA HIS A 279 -0.30 9.52 3.27
C HIS A 279 -1.24 8.34 3.52
N PHE A 280 -1.57 7.60 2.44
CA PHE A 280 -2.42 6.42 2.53
C PHE A 280 -1.62 5.17 2.19
N GLY A 281 -1.55 4.22 3.12
CA GLY A 281 -0.96 2.90 2.91
C GLY A 281 -1.79 2.09 1.92
N VAL A 282 -3.12 2.08 2.12
CA VAL A 282 -4.08 1.41 1.24
C VAL A 282 -4.80 2.40 0.35
N MET A 283 -4.57 2.33 -0.94
CA MET A 283 -5.32 3.05 -1.97
C MET A 283 -5.32 2.26 -3.27
N GLY A 284 -6.49 1.99 -3.84
CA GLY A 284 -6.55 1.20 -5.07
C GLY A 284 -7.96 1.00 -5.61
N VAL A 285 -8.05 0.19 -6.66
CA VAL A 285 -9.29 -0.19 -7.33
C VAL A 285 -9.57 -1.68 -7.13
N ALA A 286 -10.81 -2.11 -7.31
CA ALA A 286 -11.18 -3.50 -7.11
C ALA A 286 -10.46 -4.44 -8.10
N PRO A 287 -9.98 -5.60 -7.64
CA PRO A 287 -9.49 -6.67 -8.52
C PRO A 287 -10.62 -7.26 -9.36
N ALA A 288 -10.27 -7.97 -10.44
CA ALA A 288 -11.23 -8.58 -11.38
C ALA A 288 -11.90 -9.83 -10.81
N THR A 289 -12.32 -9.82 -9.56
CA THR A 289 -12.96 -10.97 -8.91
C THR A 289 -14.04 -10.56 -7.93
N SER A 290 -15.09 -11.37 -7.83
CA SER A 290 -16.17 -11.19 -6.87
C SER A 290 -15.88 -11.83 -5.51
N VAL A 291 -14.82 -12.62 -5.37
CA VAL A 291 -14.40 -13.12 -4.05
C VAL A 291 -13.79 -11.99 -3.22
N LEU A 292 -13.79 -12.17 -1.91
CA LEU A 292 -13.16 -11.22 -1.01
C LEU A 292 -11.64 -11.38 -1.10
N VAL A 293 -10.95 -10.30 -1.41
CA VAL A 293 -9.49 -10.26 -1.56
C VAL A 293 -8.90 -9.49 -0.38
N ASN A 294 -7.96 -10.13 0.29
CA ASN A 294 -7.25 -9.60 1.46
C ASN A 294 -6.61 -8.23 1.15
N THR A 295 -6.81 -7.25 2.04
CA THR A 295 -6.23 -5.91 1.88
C THR A 295 -4.73 -5.84 2.16
N ASN A 296 -4.14 -6.83 2.86
CA ASN A 296 -2.71 -6.76 3.21
C ASN A 296 -1.80 -6.87 1.98
N PRO A 297 -1.90 -7.88 1.10
CA PRO A 297 -1.01 -7.95 -0.05
C PRO A 297 -1.41 -6.94 -1.13
N PRO A 298 -0.51 -6.02 -1.53
CA PRO A 298 -0.75 -5.14 -2.67
C PRO A 298 -0.72 -5.91 -4.00
N SER A 299 -1.25 -5.31 -5.06
CA SER A 299 -1.29 -5.88 -6.40
C SER A 299 -1.18 -4.79 -7.47
N PHE A 300 -1.22 -5.17 -8.75
CA PHE A 300 -1.23 -4.22 -9.87
C PHE A 300 -2.40 -3.23 -9.82
N THR A 301 -3.48 -3.56 -9.13
CA THR A 301 -4.64 -2.67 -8.89
C THR A 301 -4.42 -1.69 -7.74
N GLY A 302 -3.27 -1.70 -7.11
CA GLY A 302 -2.98 -0.93 -5.90
C GLY A 302 -3.26 -1.73 -4.63
N GLY A 303 -3.92 -1.13 -3.68
CA GLY A 303 -4.15 -1.65 -2.33
C GLY A 303 -3.06 -1.19 -1.38
N ASN A 304 -2.54 -2.08 -0.56
CA ASN A 304 -1.59 -1.82 0.51
C ASN A 304 -0.15 -1.65 -0.01
N ILE A 305 0.10 -0.52 -0.68
CA ILE A 305 1.41 -0.25 -1.29
C ILE A 305 2.43 0.20 -0.25
N ASP A 306 2.00 0.96 0.76
CA ASP A 306 2.81 1.50 1.85
C ASP A 306 4.01 2.32 1.38
N ASN A 307 3.74 3.19 0.44
CA ASN A 307 4.73 4.16 0.00
C ASN A 307 4.37 5.55 0.54
N TRP A 308 5.14 6.06 1.50
CA TRP A 308 4.87 7.34 2.15
C TRP A 308 4.79 8.54 1.20
N ARG A 309 5.16 8.36 -0.06
CA ARG A 309 5.05 9.39 -1.10
C ARG A 309 3.64 9.49 -1.69
N ILE A 310 2.72 8.57 -1.32
CA ILE A 310 1.30 8.59 -1.72
C ILE A 310 0.52 9.58 -0.84
N GLY A 311 0.97 10.83 -0.82
CA GLY A 311 0.44 11.91 0.00
C GLY A 311 0.00 13.11 -0.83
N LYS A 312 -0.25 14.23 -0.16
CA LYS A 312 -0.69 15.48 -0.79
C LYS A 312 0.22 15.92 -1.93
N GLY A 313 -0.38 16.26 -3.08
CA GLY A 313 0.31 16.69 -4.29
C GLY A 313 0.80 15.55 -5.19
N ALA A 314 0.70 14.31 -4.74
CA ALA A 314 0.99 13.15 -5.55
C ALA A 314 -0.18 12.75 -6.45
N THR A 315 0.10 11.95 -7.46
CA THR A 315 -0.90 11.37 -8.36
C THR A 315 -0.59 9.89 -8.54
N MET A 316 -1.60 9.04 -8.33
CA MET A 316 -1.52 7.61 -8.60
C MET A 316 -2.26 7.26 -9.90
N TYR A 317 -1.75 6.27 -10.61
CA TYR A 317 -2.39 5.68 -11.78
C TYR A 317 -2.57 4.20 -11.55
N TYR A 318 -3.83 3.74 -11.61
CA TYR A 318 -4.19 2.34 -11.38
C TYR A 318 -4.78 1.72 -12.63
N PRO A 319 -4.28 0.55 -13.08
CA PRO A 319 -4.98 -0.27 -14.07
C PRO A 319 -6.37 -0.66 -13.55
N VAL A 320 -7.41 -0.38 -14.33
CA VAL A 320 -8.78 -0.76 -13.98
C VAL A 320 -9.00 -2.23 -14.33
N ALA A 321 -9.33 -3.05 -13.34
CA ALA A 321 -9.58 -4.48 -13.49
C ALA A 321 -11.06 -4.87 -13.42
N ALA A 322 -11.91 -4.02 -12.82
CA ALA A 322 -13.34 -4.24 -12.66
C ALA A 322 -14.15 -3.07 -13.23
N ALA A 323 -15.38 -3.33 -13.69
CA ALA A 323 -16.31 -2.29 -14.12
C ALA A 323 -16.57 -1.29 -12.98
N GLY A 324 -16.60 0.00 -13.30
CA GLY A 324 -16.72 1.07 -12.30
C GLY A 324 -15.41 1.37 -11.57
N ALA A 325 -14.31 0.67 -11.83
CA ALA A 325 -13.04 0.74 -11.11
C ALA A 325 -13.17 0.40 -9.60
N LEU A 326 -14.20 0.91 -8.92
CA LEU A 326 -14.50 0.69 -7.50
C LEU A 326 -13.33 1.11 -6.59
N PHE A 327 -13.04 2.39 -6.60
CA PHE A 327 -11.95 2.99 -5.82
C PHE A 327 -12.26 3.01 -4.32
N SER A 328 -11.30 2.55 -3.51
CA SER A 328 -11.36 2.63 -2.05
C SER A 328 -10.03 3.13 -1.50
N VAL A 329 -10.08 3.79 -0.34
CA VAL A 329 -8.91 4.30 0.38
C VAL A 329 -9.03 4.02 1.87
N GLY A 330 -7.91 3.65 2.49
CA GLY A 330 -7.83 3.33 3.92
C GLY A 330 -6.40 3.35 4.41
N ASP A 331 -6.17 2.74 5.56
CA ASP A 331 -4.85 2.61 6.14
C ASP A 331 -4.11 3.96 6.18
N PRO A 332 -4.68 4.94 6.90
CA PRO A 332 -4.15 6.28 6.91
C PRO A 332 -2.95 6.40 7.84
N HIS A 333 -1.84 6.89 7.31
CA HIS A 333 -0.57 7.03 7.99
C HIS A 333 -0.19 8.48 8.21
N ALA A 334 0.25 8.82 9.43
CA ALA A 334 0.81 10.14 9.73
C ALA A 334 2.31 10.22 9.40
N SER A 335 3.03 9.11 9.47
CA SER A 335 4.44 8.99 9.12
C SER A 335 4.86 7.53 8.96
N GLN A 336 5.75 7.29 8.01
CA GLN A 336 6.32 5.96 7.73
C GLN A 336 7.75 6.12 7.23
N GLY A 337 8.64 5.18 7.55
CA GLY A 337 9.91 4.97 6.87
C GLY A 337 9.74 4.06 5.67
N ASP A 338 10.64 4.12 4.68
CA ASP A 338 10.71 3.09 3.66
C ASP A 338 10.95 1.73 4.33
N SER A 339 10.33 0.67 3.81
CA SER A 339 10.31 -0.71 4.29
C SER A 339 9.29 -1.06 5.37
N GLU A 340 8.75 -0.12 6.12
CA GLU A 340 7.74 -0.33 7.18
C GLU A 340 8.08 -1.50 8.14
N LEU A 341 9.32 -1.54 8.61
CA LEU A 341 9.96 -2.72 9.19
C LEU A 341 9.23 -3.40 10.36
N CYS A 342 8.49 -2.68 11.17
CA CYS A 342 7.77 -3.30 12.28
C CYS A 342 6.34 -3.74 11.93
N GLY A 343 5.90 -3.49 10.69
CA GLY A 343 4.60 -3.91 10.19
C GLY A 343 3.48 -2.90 10.35
N THR A 344 3.80 -1.68 10.81
CA THR A 344 2.91 -0.52 10.81
C THR A 344 3.70 0.77 10.72
N ALA A 345 3.05 1.81 10.23
CA ALA A 345 3.48 3.21 10.28
C ALA A 345 3.14 3.85 11.65
N ILE A 346 2.99 5.18 11.70
CA ILE A 346 2.14 5.83 12.70
C ILE A 346 0.74 5.83 12.11
N GLU A 347 -0.06 4.84 12.47
CA GLU A 347 -1.43 4.63 12.05
C GLU A 347 -2.33 5.73 12.64
N CYS A 348 -2.82 6.63 11.81
CA CYS A 348 -3.55 7.82 12.27
C CYS A 348 -4.67 8.17 11.29
N SER A 349 -5.90 8.29 11.78
CA SER A 349 -7.06 8.65 10.94
C SER A 349 -6.84 9.96 10.19
N LEU A 350 -7.16 9.97 8.90
CA LEU A 350 -6.95 11.09 7.97
C LEU A 350 -8.23 11.44 7.22
N THR A 351 -8.23 12.63 6.63
CA THR A 351 -9.20 13.04 5.60
C THR A 351 -8.43 13.39 4.33
N GLY A 352 -8.77 12.75 3.22
CA GLY A 352 -8.16 13.01 1.92
C GLY A 352 -9.15 13.61 0.92
N THR A 353 -8.69 14.54 0.09
CA THR A 353 -9.46 15.04 -1.07
C THR A 353 -8.78 14.57 -2.35
N PHE A 354 -9.54 13.90 -3.19
CA PHE A 354 -9.07 13.27 -4.42
C PHE A 354 -9.81 13.82 -5.62
N GLN A 355 -9.11 14.04 -6.73
CA GLN A 355 -9.73 14.20 -8.04
C GLN A 355 -9.57 12.89 -8.82
N LEU A 356 -10.67 12.33 -9.32
CA LEU A 356 -10.72 11.04 -10.00
C LEU A 356 -10.89 11.26 -11.52
N ILE A 357 -9.92 10.83 -12.32
CA ILE A 357 -9.90 11.03 -13.77
C ILE A 357 -9.75 9.68 -14.46
N LEU A 358 -10.69 9.37 -15.34
CA LEU A 358 -10.69 8.12 -16.09
C LEU A 358 -10.01 8.30 -17.45
N HIS A 359 -8.97 7.53 -17.71
CA HIS A 359 -8.34 7.42 -19.02
C HIS A 359 -8.82 6.15 -19.71
N LYS A 360 -9.48 6.33 -20.83
CA LYS A 360 -10.03 5.19 -21.59
C LYS A 360 -8.92 4.44 -22.31
N ARG A 361 -9.02 3.12 -22.37
CA ARG A 361 -8.07 2.22 -23.01
C ARG A 361 -7.62 2.68 -24.41
N ASN A 362 -8.51 3.23 -25.20
CA ASN A 362 -8.21 3.71 -26.55
C ASN A 362 -7.41 5.03 -26.58
N SER A 363 -7.27 5.74 -25.46
CA SER A 363 -6.44 6.95 -25.32
C SER A 363 -5.06 6.71 -24.74
N LEU A 364 -4.74 5.46 -24.34
CA LEU A 364 -3.47 5.13 -23.69
C LEU A 364 -2.29 4.96 -24.66
N PRO A 365 -2.46 4.46 -25.92
CA PRO A 365 -1.33 4.25 -26.80
C PRO A 365 -0.48 5.51 -27.02
N GLY A 366 0.84 5.36 -26.98
CA GLY A 366 1.81 6.46 -27.11
C GLY A 366 1.98 7.30 -25.85
N THR A 367 1.37 6.94 -24.74
CA THR A 367 1.51 7.66 -23.45
C THR A 367 2.26 6.82 -22.41
N ALA A 368 2.60 7.41 -21.25
CA ALA A 368 3.18 6.68 -20.12
C ALA A 368 2.27 5.62 -19.51
N LEU A 369 1.00 5.60 -19.89
CA LEU A 369 -0.01 4.68 -19.39
C LEU A 369 -0.24 3.49 -20.34
N GLU A 370 0.43 3.46 -21.48
CA GLU A 370 0.34 2.34 -22.43
C GLU A 370 0.90 1.07 -21.79
N GLY A 371 0.10 0.01 -21.75
CA GLY A 371 0.52 -1.28 -21.19
C GLY A 371 0.81 -1.25 -19.69
N LEU A 372 0.24 -0.29 -18.94
CA LEU A 372 0.44 -0.18 -17.50
C LEU A 372 -0.09 -1.42 -16.78
N THR A 373 0.80 -2.14 -16.09
CA THR A 373 0.52 -3.37 -15.34
C THR A 373 0.93 -3.27 -13.86
N TYR A 374 1.17 -2.06 -13.39
CA TYR A 374 1.59 -1.75 -12.03
C TYR A 374 1.05 -0.39 -11.61
N PRO A 375 0.92 -0.12 -10.29
CA PRO A 375 0.58 1.22 -9.82
C PRO A 375 1.73 2.19 -10.12
N LEU A 376 1.45 3.24 -10.89
CA LEU A 376 2.43 4.27 -11.20
C LEU A 376 2.17 5.49 -10.33
N LEU A 377 3.21 5.99 -9.68
CA LEU A 377 3.16 7.18 -8.83
C LEU A 377 3.93 8.33 -9.48
N LYS A 378 3.33 9.50 -9.42
CA LYS A 378 3.92 10.77 -9.85
C LYS A 378 3.85 11.78 -8.72
N THR A 379 5.00 12.36 -8.35
CA THR A 379 5.09 13.54 -7.48
C THR A 379 5.39 14.80 -8.31
N ALA A 380 5.62 15.94 -7.66
CA ALA A 380 6.07 17.14 -8.36
C ALA A 380 7.35 16.88 -9.15
N ASP A 381 8.33 16.19 -8.56
CA ASP A 381 9.70 16.09 -9.05
C ASP A 381 10.07 14.68 -9.56
N GLU A 382 9.25 13.67 -9.34
CA GLU A 382 9.62 12.28 -9.55
C GLU A 382 8.54 11.48 -10.28
N TRP A 383 8.99 10.44 -11.00
CA TRP A 383 8.21 9.29 -11.41
C TRP A 383 8.67 8.09 -10.61
N ILE A 384 7.72 7.33 -10.08
CA ILE A 384 7.99 6.20 -9.21
C ILE A 384 7.18 5.00 -9.70
N VAL A 385 7.87 3.94 -10.06
CA VAL A 385 7.24 2.67 -10.43
C VAL A 385 7.33 1.70 -9.28
N HIS A 386 6.31 0.88 -9.10
CA HIS A 386 6.31 -0.18 -8.11
C HIS A 386 6.55 -1.54 -8.76
N GLY A 387 7.25 -2.40 -8.05
CA GLY A 387 7.39 -3.81 -8.39
C GLY A 387 7.10 -4.64 -7.15
N PHE A 388 6.17 -5.59 -7.27
CA PHE A 388 5.86 -6.54 -6.21
C PHE A 388 6.47 -7.90 -6.51
N SER A 389 6.58 -8.76 -5.50
CA SER A 389 7.05 -10.14 -5.70
C SER A 389 6.24 -10.86 -6.76
N TYR A 390 4.95 -10.57 -6.83
CA TYR A 390 4.00 -11.00 -7.86
C TYR A 390 3.16 -9.80 -8.28
N GLY A 391 3.16 -9.47 -9.57
CA GLY A 391 2.41 -8.32 -10.08
C GLY A 391 0.90 -8.52 -9.93
N ASP A 392 0.41 -9.68 -10.33
CA ASP A 392 -0.96 -10.16 -10.11
C ASP A 392 -0.92 -11.50 -9.37
N TYR A 393 -0.67 -11.46 -8.07
CA TYR A 393 -0.52 -12.66 -7.26
C TYR A 393 -1.75 -13.58 -7.29
N LEU A 394 -2.95 -13.02 -7.47
CA LEU A 394 -4.18 -13.81 -7.56
C LEU A 394 -4.16 -14.74 -8.77
N THR A 395 -3.74 -14.22 -9.92
CA THR A 395 -3.61 -15.01 -11.16
C THR A 395 -2.36 -15.89 -11.13
N GLU A 396 -1.21 -15.35 -10.72
CA GLU A 396 0.08 -16.05 -10.77
C GLU A 396 0.17 -17.22 -9.80
N LEU A 397 -0.48 -17.16 -8.64
CA LEU A 397 -0.46 -18.20 -7.60
C LEU A 397 -1.71 -19.10 -7.62
N GLY A 398 -2.76 -18.72 -8.33
CA GLY A 398 -3.94 -19.54 -8.54
C GLY A 398 -4.83 -19.70 -7.30
N ALA A 399 -5.40 -20.89 -7.09
CA ALA A 399 -6.45 -21.11 -6.09
C ALA A 399 -6.04 -20.74 -4.64
N ASP A 400 -4.78 -20.98 -4.29
CA ASP A 400 -4.25 -20.73 -2.94
C ASP A 400 -3.55 -19.37 -2.81
N ALA A 401 -3.74 -18.47 -3.80
CA ALA A 401 -3.00 -17.21 -3.90
C ALA A 401 -2.98 -16.40 -2.61
N GLN A 402 -4.11 -16.27 -1.93
CA GLN A 402 -4.26 -15.43 -0.75
C GLN A 402 -3.52 -15.95 0.50
N SER A 403 -3.23 -17.23 0.58
CA SER A 403 -2.37 -17.82 1.62
C SER A 403 -0.92 -17.95 1.14
N ALA A 404 -0.74 -18.45 -0.07
CA ALA A 404 0.59 -18.72 -0.63
C ALA A 404 1.46 -17.46 -0.78
N ILE A 405 0.87 -16.29 -0.96
CA ILE A 405 1.62 -15.04 -1.12
C ILE A 405 2.48 -14.69 0.10
N PHE A 406 2.01 -15.00 1.31
CA PHE A 406 2.75 -14.75 2.55
C PHE A 406 4.00 -15.64 2.69
N GLU A 407 4.01 -16.81 2.06
CA GLU A 407 5.13 -17.74 2.09
C GLU A 407 6.08 -17.58 0.90
N LYS A 408 5.55 -17.15 -0.25
CA LYS A 408 6.29 -17.13 -1.52
C LYS A 408 6.87 -15.77 -1.87
N SER A 409 6.61 -14.75 -1.08
CA SER A 409 7.13 -13.40 -1.32
C SER A 409 8.66 -13.36 -1.26
N SER A 410 9.27 -12.53 -2.08
CA SER A 410 10.72 -12.46 -2.21
C SER A 410 11.17 -11.07 -2.65
N MET A 411 12.13 -10.51 -1.93
CA MET A 411 12.74 -9.22 -2.25
C MET A 411 13.44 -9.23 -3.62
N ASP A 412 14.08 -10.35 -4.00
CA ASP A 412 14.67 -10.49 -5.33
C ASP A 412 13.62 -10.41 -6.44
N ARG A 413 12.46 -11.05 -6.27
CA ARG A 413 11.37 -10.97 -7.23
C ARG A 413 10.83 -9.55 -7.35
N ALA A 414 10.59 -8.87 -6.22
CA ALA A 414 10.12 -7.49 -6.19
C ALA A 414 11.12 -6.53 -6.85
N MET A 415 12.42 -6.69 -6.58
CA MET A 415 13.48 -5.90 -7.22
C MET A 415 13.52 -6.11 -8.73
N ARG A 416 13.40 -7.35 -9.21
CA ARG A 416 13.33 -7.68 -10.64
C ARG A 416 12.09 -7.07 -11.30
N ALA A 417 10.95 -7.10 -10.61
CA ALA A 417 9.72 -6.48 -11.11
C ALA A 417 9.88 -4.96 -11.24
N ALA A 418 10.37 -4.27 -10.21
CA ALA A 418 10.63 -2.83 -10.24
C ALA A 418 11.63 -2.45 -11.34
N TYR A 419 12.69 -3.25 -11.52
CA TYR A 419 13.66 -3.06 -12.59
C TYR A 419 13.01 -3.15 -13.98
N ARG A 420 12.22 -4.20 -14.24
CA ARG A 420 11.52 -4.39 -15.53
C ARG A 420 10.54 -3.24 -15.80
N ASN A 421 9.77 -2.85 -14.78
CA ASN A 421 8.78 -1.79 -14.88
C ASN A 421 9.46 -0.43 -15.15
N MET A 422 10.55 -0.11 -14.47
CA MET A 422 11.28 1.13 -14.71
C MET A 422 11.96 1.14 -16.08
N ARG A 423 12.57 0.01 -16.50
CA ARG A 423 13.12 -0.13 -17.85
C ARG A 423 12.04 0.12 -18.91
N HIS A 424 10.89 -0.54 -18.77
CA HIS A 424 9.77 -0.36 -19.69
C HIS A 424 9.29 1.10 -19.70
N PHE A 425 9.13 1.71 -18.53
CA PHE A 425 8.73 3.11 -18.40
C PHE A 425 9.70 4.05 -19.14
N LEU A 426 11.00 3.89 -18.96
CA LEU A 426 12.01 4.72 -19.62
C LEU A 426 12.01 4.54 -21.15
N MET A 427 11.95 3.30 -21.62
CA MET A 427 11.91 3.00 -23.05
C MET A 427 10.64 3.56 -23.70
N THR A 428 9.49 3.38 -23.10
CA THR A 428 8.19 3.81 -23.64
C THR A 428 8.03 5.33 -23.57
N THR A 429 8.41 5.95 -22.44
CA THR A 429 8.13 7.38 -22.21
C THR A 429 9.24 8.30 -22.76
N GLN A 430 10.48 7.83 -22.77
CA GLN A 430 11.64 8.64 -23.18
C GLN A 430 12.20 8.20 -24.55
N GLY A 431 11.72 7.09 -25.11
CA GLY A 431 12.22 6.55 -26.38
C GLY A 431 13.66 6.05 -26.30
N LEU A 432 14.13 5.69 -25.10
CA LEU A 432 15.48 5.15 -24.90
C LEU A 432 15.57 3.73 -25.48
N SER A 433 16.73 3.38 -26.01
CA SER A 433 17.08 1.99 -26.25
C SER A 433 17.20 1.22 -24.92
N GLU A 434 17.22 -0.09 -24.96
CA GLU A 434 17.40 -0.92 -23.77
C GLU A 434 18.74 -0.61 -23.08
N ASP A 435 19.84 -0.49 -23.84
CA ASP A 435 21.17 -0.19 -23.29
C ASP A 435 21.22 1.17 -22.61
N GLU A 436 20.60 2.20 -23.22
CA GLU A 436 20.47 3.53 -22.62
C GLU A 436 19.64 3.51 -21.33
N ALA A 437 18.52 2.78 -21.32
CA ALA A 437 17.69 2.63 -20.14
C ALA A 437 18.43 1.91 -19.00
N ILE A 438 19.17 0.83 -19.31
CA ILE A 438 20.01 0.11 -18.34
C ILE A 438 21.10 1.01 -17.76
N ALA A 439 21.80 1.76 -18.62
CA ALA A 439 22.83 2.69 -18.18
C ALA A 439 22.24 3.76 -17.26
N LEU A 440 21.14 4.40 -17.69
CA LEU A 440 20.47 5.45 -16.93
C LEU A 440 19.98 4.93 -15.56
N MET A 441 19.39 3.73 -15.52
CA MET A 441 18.94 3.12 -14.25
C MET A 441 20.09 2.92 -13.28
N SER A 442 21.26 2.51 -13.76
CA SER A 442 22.42 2.28 -12.89
C SER A 442 23.01 3.56 -12.28
N ILE A 443 22.88 4.69 -12.96
CA ILE A 443 23.56 5.94 -12.57
C ILE A 443 22.62 7.02 -11.98
N ALA A 444 21.29 6.89 -12.15
CA ALA A 444 20.37 7.97 -11.84
C ALA A 444 18.96 7.51 -11.41
N VAL A 445 18.73 6.24 -11.20
CA VAL A 445 17.46 5.73 -10.67
C VAL A 445 17.71 5.08 -9.31
N ASP A 446 17.01 5.55 -8.27
CA ASP A 446 17.10 4.99 -6.93
C ASP A 446 16.08 3.87 -6.76
N PHE A 447 16.53 2.73 -6.22
CA PHE A 447 15.66 1.61 -5.87
C PHE A 447 15.60 1.48 -4.35
N GLY A 448 14.38 1.47 -3.81
CA GLY A 448 14.12 1.35 -2.37
C GLY A 448 13.11 0.25 -2.06
N VAL A 449 13.25 -0.34 -0.89
CA VAL A 449 12.25 -1.28 -0.36
C VAL A 449 11.02 -0.48 0.07
N THR A 450 9.85 -0.80 -0.48
CA THR A 450 8.60 -0.11 -0.14
C THR A 450 8.08 -0.63 1.18
N GLN A 451 7.84 -1.94 1.28
CA GLN A 451 7.48 -2.67 2.49
C GLN A 451 7.93 -4.14 2.40
N VAL A 452 8.10 -4.78 3.56
CA VAL A 452 8.54 -6.18 3.71
C VAL A 452 7.65 -6.98 4.69
N VAL A 453 6.44 -6.51 4.92
CA VAL A 453 5.56 -7.02 6.00
C VAL A 453 4.16 -7.41 5.52
N ASP A 454 3.77 -7.06 4.28
CA ASP A 454 2.39 -7.17 3.79
C ASP A 454 2.12 -8.37 2.86
N GLY A 455 2.85 -9.43 3.03
CA GLY A 455 2.69 -10.63 2.21
C GLY A 455 3.28 -10.47 0.81
N ASN A 456 2.83 -9.56 -0.03
CA ASN A 456 3.40 -9.30 -1.35
C ASN A 456 4.42 -8.16 -1.31
N TRP A 457 5.65 -8.46 -0.95
CA TRP A 457 6.71 -7.48 -0.73
C TRP A 457 6.96 -6.59 -1.95
N GLY A 458 7.26 -5.31 -1.67
CA GLY A 458 7.37 -4.27 -2.68
C GLY A 458 8.73 -3.57 -2.73
N VAL A 459 9.16 -3.25 -3.95
CA VAL A 459 10.27 -2.36 -4.26
C VAL A 459 9.75 -1.24 -5.13
N HIS A 460 10.16 -0.01 -4.86
CA HIS A 460 9.91 1.12 -5.73
C HIS A 460 11.20 1.58 -6.43
N ALA A 461 11.06 2.05 -7.66
CA ALA A 461 12.15 2.68 -8.41
C ALA A 461 11.79 4.12 -8.71
N ILE A 462 12.68 5.04 -8.39
CA ILE A 462 12.48 6.49 -8.44
C ILE A 462 13.37 7.09 -9.51
N VAL A 463 12.77 7.80 -10.48
CA VAL A 463 13.49 8.61 -11.46
C VAL A 463 13.08 10.08 -11.37
N LYS A 464 14.05 10.98 -11.26
CA LYS A 464 13.78 12.41 -11.20
C LYS A 464 13.41 12.97 -12.56
N LYS A 465 12.34 13.78 -12.60
CA LYS A 465 11.88 14.43 -13.85
C LYS A 465 12.91 15.39 -14.45
N SER A 466 13.78 15.96 -13.61
CA SER A 466 14.85 16.85 -14.05
C SER A 466 15.91 16.16 -14.93
N LEU A 467 15.94 14.83 -14.94
CA LEU A 467 16.82 14.04 -15.82
C LEU A 467 16.34 14.02 -17.27
N PHE A 468 15.07 14.32 -17.50
CA PHE A 468 14.49 14.25 -18.83
C PHE A 468 14.72 15.57 -19.58
N PRO A 469 15.07 15.51 -20.87
CA PRO A 469 15.14 16.72 -21.70
C PRO A 469 13.82 17.49 -21.63
N ALA A 470 13.90 18.82 -21.55
CA ALA A 470 12.73 19.65 -21.71
C ALA A 470 12.09 19.32 -23.08
N ARG A 471 10.91 18.74 -23.08
CA ARG A 471 10.15 18.55 -24.31
C ARG A 471 9.78 19.94 -24.81
N GLY A 472 10.19 20.28 -26.03
CA GLY A 472 9.92 21.57 -26.61
C GLY A 472 8.46 21.98 -26.44
N ALA A 473 8.26 23.22 -26.01
CA ALA A 473 6.96 23.84 -25.82
C ALA A 473 6.23 23.97 -27.18
#